data_749001ca8b836dfebc02d931bedff95a
#
_entry.id   749001ca8b836dfebc02d931bedff95a
#
_cell.length_a   1.000
_cell.length_b   1.000
_cell.length_c   1.000
_cell.angle_alpha   90.00
_cell.angle_beta   90.00
_cell.angle_gamma   90.00
#
_symmetry.space_group_name_H-M   'P 1'
#
loop_
_entity.id
_entity.type
_entity.pdbx_description
1 polymer ?
#
loop_
_entity_poly.entity_id
_entity_poly.type
_entity_poly.pdbx_seq_one_letter_code
_entity_poly.pdbx_strand_id
1 'polypeptide(L)'
;MKTFDVAICGYGPVGAVFSILLAQYGYQVLIIEKNEGPSPTARAINTDGEQLRVFDKLNIAEEIVANSNQIENIHFSDANLKPLQSIQLEPGETEMGWPNQVLFYQPELEGFIRTQVNLHKNITVMESSTLTNFNNNDKGVELYVKNSRETINIFSKLLVGCDGASSFVRKQLNIELEDFGYNQSWLVCDAHLTQEISLQNALIQVCDPKRPCTFLHGRRGHLRFEFRVMPEDSMEDFKNDDYIWNLLSPWIKRDNA
;
A
#
# COMPACT_ATOMS: atom_id res chain seq x y z
N MET A 1 30.73 6.42 15.02
CA MET A 1 29.43 5.75 14.84
C MET A 1 28.43 6.84 14.46
N LYS A 2 27.69 6.70 13.35
CA LYS A 2 26.59 7.65 13.03
C LYS A 2 25.47 7.44 14.04
N THR A 3 24.95 8.55 14.57
CA THR A 3 23.87 8.53 15.56
C THR A 3 22.64 9.20 14.97
N PHE A 4 21.49 8.57 15.16
CA PHE A 4 20.19 9.07 14.71
C PHE A 4 19.25 9.24 15.90
N ASP A 5 18.28 10.13 15.75
CA ASP A 5 17.22 10.25 16.74
C ASP A 5 16.22 9.11 16.59
N VAL A 6 15.84 8.79 15.35
CA VAL A 6 14.90 7.71 15.04
C VAL A 6 15.42 6.90 13.85
N ALA A 7 15.44 5.58 14.02
CA ALA A 7 15.60 4.64 12.92
C ALA A 7 14.24 4.01 12.58
N ILE A 8 13.94 3.90 11.29
CA ILE A 8 12.71 3.31 10.76
C ILE A 8 13.11 2.06 9.96
N CYS A 9 12.58 0.91 10.32
CA CYS A 9 12.72 -0.30 9.54
C CYS A 9 11.55 -0.41 8.57
N GLY A 10 11.83 -0.31 7.26
CA GLY A 10 10.85 -0.32 6.17
C GLY A 10 10.64 1.05 5.52
N TYR A 11 10.70 1.08 4.18
CA TYR A 11 10.53 2.28 3.33
C TYR A 11 9.29 2.21 2.44
N GLY A 12 8.26 1.50 2.90
CA GLY A 12 6.92 1.58 2.32
C GLY A 12 6.23 2.90 2.67
N PRO A 13 4.98 3.12 2.22
CA PRO A 13 4.25 4.39 2.43
C PRO A 13 4.25 4.86 3.88
N VAL A 14 4.02 3.97 4.84
CA VAL A 14 3.98 4.31 6.27
C VAL A 14 5.33 4.82 6.77
N GLY A 15 6.42 4.08 6.51
CA GLY A 15 7.76 4.48 6.97
C GLY A 15 8.24 5.76 6.30
N ALA A 16 7.95 5.93 5.02
CA ALA A 16 8.30 7.13 4.26
C ALA A 16 7.57 8.38 4.80
N VAL A 17 6.24 8.32 4.96
CA VAL A 17 5.43 9.42 5.52
C VAL A 17 5.90 9.77 6.94
N PHE A 18 6.09 8.76 7.78
CA PHE A 18 6.53 8.97 9.15
C PHE A 18 7.92 9.63 9.23
N SER A 19 8.82 9.26 8.33
CA SER A 19 10.17 9.86 8.25
C SER A 19 10.12 11.35 7.93
N ILE A 20 9.24 11.77 7.00
CA ILE A 20 9.08 13.18 6.63
C ILE A 20 8.52 13.97 7.82
N LEU A 21 7.48 13.46 8.46
CA LEU A 21 6.89 14.11 9.62
C LEU A 21 7.93 14.32 10.74
N LEU A 22 8.74 13.31 11.03
CA LEU A 22 9.85 13.45 12.01
C LEU A 22 10.89 14.46 11.54
N ALA A 23 11.23 14.46 10.27
CA ALA A 23 12.21 15.38 9.71
C ALA A 23 11.75 16.84 9.78
N GLN A 24 10.46 17.10 9.59
CA GLN A 24 9.85 18.44 9.77
C GLN A 24 9.99 18.96 11.19
N TYR A 25 10.03 18.07 12.19
CA TYR A 25 10.33 18.42 13.60
C TYR A 25 11.83 18.51 13.91
N GLY A 26 12.71 18.39 12.90
CA GLY A 26 14.14 18.53 13.04
C GLY A 26 14.91 17.28 13.50
N TYR A 27 14.25 16.14 13.63
CA TYR A 27 14.90 14.88 14.01
C TYR A 27 15.82 14.36 12.90
N GLN A 28 16.95 13.74 13.29
CA GLN A 28 17.83 12.98 12.39
C GLN A 28 17.25 11.59 12.22
N VAL A 29 16.78 11.26 11.02
CA VAL A 29 16.06 10.03 10.73
C VAL A 29 16.91 9.11 9.85
N LEU A 30 16.93 7.83 10.20
CA LEU A 30 17.47 6.75 9.36
C LEU A 30 16.31 5.88 8.87
N ILE A 31 16.25 5.61 7.58
CA ILE A 31 15.39 4.58 6.99
C ILE A 31 16.25 3.40 6.57
N ILE A 32 15.85 2.19 6.94
CA ILE A 32 16.49 0.93 6.55
C ILE A 32 15.49 0.13 5.72
N GLU A 33 15.82 -0.14 4.45
CA GLU A 33 14.98 -0.87 3.51
C GLU A 33 15.77 -2.00 2.84
N LYS A 34 15.22 -3.20 2.87
CA LYS A 34 15.87 -4.39 2.30
C LYS A 34 15.88 -4.44 0.78
N ASN A 35 14.87 -3.82 0.15
CA ASN A 35 14.74 -3.79 -1.30
C ASN A 35 15.39 -2.53 -1.89
N GLU A 36 15.61 -2.55 -3.18
CA GLU A 36 15.95 -1.38 -3.98
C GLU A 36 14.67 -0.82 -4.63
N GLY A 37 14.43 0.47 -4.46
CA GLY A 37 13.28 1.16 -5.03
C GLY A 37 11.92 0.82 -4.38
N PRO A 38 10.83 1.35 -4.95
CA PRO A 38 9.46 1.08 -4.50
C PRO A 38 9.04 -0.36 -4.80
N SER A 39 8.07 -0.86 -4.05
CA SER A 39 7.51 -2.20 -4.31
C SER A 39 6.89 -2.25 -5.70
N PRO A 40 7.24 -3.23 -6.55
CA PRO A 40 6.58 -3.40 -7.84
C PRO A 40 5.15 -3.92 -7.71
N THR A 41 4.79 -4.46 -6.54
CA THR A 41 3.46 -5.02 -6.26
C THR A 41 2.65 -4.02 -5.48
N ALA A 42 1.61 -3.49 -6.10
CA ALA A 42 0.64 -2.63 -5.44
C ALA A 42 -0.21 -3.44 -4.45
N ARG A 43 -0.17 -3.09 -3.17
CA ARG A 43 -0.96 -3.71 -2.10
C ARG A 43 -2.18 -2.89 -1.74
N ALA A 44 -2.04 -1.56 -1.74
CA ALA A 44 -3.10 -0.62 -1.52
C ALA A 44 -3.52 0.02 -2.83
N ILE A 45 -4.77 0.46 -2.92
CA ILE A 45 -5.31 1.11 -4.11
C ILE A 45 -6.17 2.31 -3.77
N ASN A 46 -6.63 2.45 -2.54
CA ASN A 46 -7.48 3.56 -2.12
C ASN A 46 -6.96 4.25 -0.86
N THR A 47 -7.35 5.50 -0.71
CA THR A 47 -7.15 6.29 0.50
C THR A 47 -8.35 7.21 0.72
N ASP A 48 -8.51 7.67 1.94
CA ASP A 48 -9.63 8.52 2.37
C ASP A 48 -9.18 9.95 2.70
N GLY A 49 -10.16 10.79 3.03
CA GLY A 49 -9.92 12.19 3.39
C GLY A 49 -9.05 12.38 4.63
N GLU A 50 -9.07 11.45 5.60
CA GLU A 50 -8.19 11.50 6.77
C GLU A 50 -6.73 11.34 6.38
N GLN A 51 -6.43 10.35 5.56
CA GLN A 51 -5.07 10.15 5.06
C GLN A 51 -4.63 11.28 4.14
N LEU A 52 -5.53 11.82 3.32
CA LEU A 52 -5.23 12.98 2.48
C LEU A 52 -4.83 14.21 3.31
N ARG A 53 -5.40 14.42 4.50
CA ARG A 53 -4.93 15.45 5.44
C ARG A 53 -3.50 15.23 5.93
N VAL A 54 -3.08 13.97 6.07
CA VAL A 54 -1.67 13.66 6.38
C VAL A 54 -0.79 14.00 5.18
N PHE A 55 -1.20 13.63 3.98
CA PHE A 55 -0.47 13.96 2.75
C PHE A 55 -0.45 15.46 2.46
N ASP A 56 -1.47 16.21 2.87
CA ASP A 56 -1.49 17.67 2.81
C ASP A 56 -0.36 18.31 3.62
N LYS A 57 -0.11 17.80 4.84
CA LYS A 57 1.04 18.24 5.64
C LYS A 57 2.40 17.95 5.00
N LEU A 58 2.43 17.05 4.03
CA LEU A 58 3.61 16.74 3.22
C LEU A 58 3.65 17.53 1.91
N ASN A 59 2.65 18.36 1.62
CA ASN A 59 2.44 19.11 0.37
C ASN A 59 2.34 18.20 -0.87
N ILE A 60 1.70 17.02 -0.75
CA ILE A 60 1.50 16.07 -1.86
C ILE A 60 0.04 15.66 -2.05
N ALA A 61 -0.89 16.11 -1.22
CA ALA A 61 -2.30 15.70 -1.32
C ALA A 61 -2.94 16.11 -2.65
N GLU A 62 -2.72 17.34 -3.13
CA GLU A 62 -3.23 17.82 -4.40
C GLU A 62 -2.71 16.95 -5.57
N GLU A 63 -1.43 16.62 -5.56
CA GLU A 63 -0.81 15.77 -6.59
C GLU A 63 -1.39 14.35 -6.56
N ILE A 64 -1.61 13.79 -5.36
CA ILE A 64 -2.23 12.47 -5.21
C ILE A 64 -3.66 12.50 -5.76
N VAL A 65 -4.49 13.47 -5.37
CA VAL A 65 -5.88 13.60 -5.84
C VAL A 65 -5.91 13.80 -7.34
N ALA A 66 -5.06 14.69 -7.88
CA ALA A 66 -4.95 14.95 -9.31
C ALA A 66 -4.53 13.71 -10.12
N ASN A 67 -3.82 12.76 -9.51
CA ASN A 67 -3.40 11.49 -10.12
C ASN A 67 -4.22 10.27 -9.66
N SER A 68 -5.35 10.49 -9.02
CA SER A 68 -6.27 9.45 -8.55
C SER A 68 -7.63 9.55 -9.24
N ASN A 69 -8.44 8.52 -9.09
CA ASN A 69 -9.85 8.54 -9.47
C ASN A 69 -10.71 8.66 -8.20
N GLN A 70 -11.59 9.66 -8.15
CA GLN A 70 -12.55 9.79 -7.04
C GLN A 70 -13.65 8.76 -7.20
N ILE A 71 -13.98 8.03 -6.14
CA ILE A 71 -15.10 7.09 -6.13
C ILE A 71 -16.36 7.85 -5.73
N GLU A 72 -17.42 7.69 -6.51
CA GLU A 72 -18.73 8.27 -6.22
C GLU A 72 -19.67 7.31 -5.53
N ASN A 73 -19.43 6.00 -5.70
CA ASN A 73 -20.31 4.99 -5.15
C ASN A 73 -19.54 3.76 -4.65
N ILE A 74 -20.09 3.11 -3.63
CA ILE A 74 -19.71 1.77 -3.22
C ILE A 74 -20.92 0.88 -3.41
N HIS A 75 -20.82 -0.15 -4.25
CA HIS A 75 -21.89 -1.10 -4.50
C HIS A 75 -21.57 -2.47 -3.92
N PHE A 76 -22.50 -3.00 -3.14
CA PHE A 76 -22.57 -4.41 -2.82
C PHE A 76 -23.53 -5.06 -3.81
N SER A 77 -23.04 -5.99 -4.61
CA SER A 77 -23.80 -6.56 -5.74
C SER A 77 -23.93 -8.08 -5.62
N ASP A 78 -24.94 -8.64 -6.26
CA ASP A 78 -25.04 -10.09 -6.44
C ASP A 78 -24.09 -10.58 -7.56
N ALA A 79 -24.11 -11.89 -7.84
CA ALA A 79 -23.30 -12.53 -8.88
C ALA A 79 -23.58 -12.00 -10.31
N ASN A 80 -24.70 -11.34 -10.55
CA ASN A 80 -25.07 -10.75 -11.84
C ASN A 80 -24.78 -9.24 -11.88
N LEU A 81 -24.01 -8.74 -10.92
CA LEU A 81 -23.68 -7.33 -10.74
C LEU A 81 -24.88 -6.42 -10.47
N LYS A 82 -26.01 -7.00 -10.04
CA LYS A 82 -27.18 -6.23 -9.61
C LYS A 82 -26.92 -5.70 -8.20
N PRO A 83 -27.02 -4.39 -7.98
CA PRO A 83 -26.82 -3.81 -6.66
C PRO A 83 -27.81 -4.37 -5.63
N LEU A 84 -27.30 -4.89 -4.53
CA LEU A 84 -28.04 -5.26 -3.32
C LEU A 84 -28.14 -4.07 -2.37
N GLN A 85 -27.04 -3.30 -2.29
CA GLN A 85 -26.93 -2.07 -1.53
C GLN A 85 -25.98 -1.12 -2.24
N SER A 86 -26.26 0.17 -2.17
CA SER A 86 -25.39 1.22 -2.70
C SER A 86 -25.18 2.28 -1.62
N ILE A 87 -23.94 2.69 -1.46
CA ILE A 87 -23.57 3.82 -0.62
C ILE A 87 -23.08 4.90 -1.58
N GLN A 88 -23.79 6.01 -1.61
CA GLN A 88 -23.36 7.19 -2.37
C GLN A 88 -22.40 7.99 -1.50
N LEU A 89 -21.26 8.32 -2.05
CA LEU A 89 -20.27 9.20 -1.44
C LEU A 89 -20.51 10.63 -1.92
N GLU A 90 -20.41 11.59 -1.01
CA GLU A 90 -20.49 12.99 -1.38
C GLU A 90 -19.32 13.34 -2.32
N PRO A 91 -19.60 13.91 -3.50
CA PRO A 91 -18.54 14.30 -4.43
C PRO A 91 -17.78 15.54 -3.93
N GLY A 92 -16.50 15.61 -4.29
CA GLY A 92 -15.65 16.75 -3.97
C GLY A 92 -15.15 16.77 -2.52
N GLU A 93 -14.90 17.96 -2.01
CA GLU A 93 -14.36 18.16 -0.66
C GLU A 93 -15.42 17.90 0.41
N THR A 94 -15.04 17.16 1.43
CA THR A 94 -15.84 16.84 2.62
C THR A 94 -15.49 17.78 3.78
N GLU A 95 -16.05 17.52 4.96
CA GLU A 95 -15.65 18.19 6.21
C GLU A 95 -14.16 18.01 6.53
N MET A 96 -13.51 17.01 5.95
CA MET A 96 -12.06 16.79 6.05
C MET A 96 -11.24 17.72 5.13
N GLY A 97 -11.88 18.50 4.25
CA GLY A 97 -11.23 19.34 3.25
C GLY A 97 -10.72 18.57 2.03
N TRP A 98 -11.02 17.29 1.94
CA TRP A 98 -10.58 16.37 0.88
C TRP A 98 -11.69 15.42 0.46
N PRO A 99 -11.60 14.78 -0.74
CA PRO A 99 -12.56 13.77 -1.17
C PRO A 99 -12.67 12.60 -0.18
N ASN A 100 -13.86 12.01 -0.06
CA ASN A 100 -14.11 10.86 0.81
C ASN A 100 -13.21 9.66 0.49
N GLN A 101 -13.07 9.34 -0.79
CA GLN A 101 -12.32 8.18 -1.26
C GLN A 101 -11.69 8.48 -2.62
N VAL A 102 -10.40 8.17 -2.74
CA VAL A 102 -9.69 8.25 -4.03
C VAL A 102 -8.95 6.94 -4.29
N LEU A 103 -8.98 6.49 -5.54
CA LEU A 103 -8.22 5.33 -6.01
C LEU A 103 -6.91 5.82 -6.61
N PHE A 104 -5.80 5.39 -6.06
CA PHE A 104 -4.46 5.72 -6.53
C PHE A 104 -3.75 4.48 -7.08
N TYR A 105 -2.65 4.70 -7.80
CA TYR A 105 -1.72 3.64 -8.16
C TYR A 105 -0.52 3.68 -7.20
N GLN A 106 -0.34 2.64 -6.38
CA GLN A 106 0.64 2.64 -5.28
C GLN A 106 2.08 2.97 -5.72
N PRO A 107 2.64 2.48 -6.84
CA PRO A 107 3.98 2.86 -7.26
C PRO A 107 4.13 4.36 -7.53
N GLU A 108 3.11 5.02 -8.08
CA GLU A 108 3.11 6.50 -8.26
C GLU A 108 3.05 7.22 -6.92
N LEU A 109 2.16 6.80 -6.02
CA LEU A 109 2.07 7.33 -4.66
C LEU A 109 3.41 7.24 -3.92
N GLU A 110 4.06 6.07 -3.96
CA GLU A 110 5.38 5.90 -3.36
C GLU A 110 6.43 6.80 -4.01
N GLY A 111 6.36 7.02 -5.33
CA GLY A 111 7.22 7.95 -6.05
C GLY A 111 7.08 9.38 -5.53
N PHE A 112 5.84 9.87 -5.34
CA PHE A 112 5.59 11.20 -4.77
C PHE A 112 6.14 11.33 -3.36
N ILE A 113 5.87 10.36 -2.49
CA ILE A 113 6.37 10.38 -1.11
C ILE A 113 7.90 10.33 -1.08
N ARG A 114 8.55 9.47 -1.88
CA ARG A 114 10.02 9.38 -1.96
C ARG A 114 10.67 10.65 -2.48
N THR A 115 10.00 11.36 -3.40
CA THR A 115 10.45 12.68 -3.86
C THR A 115 10.49 13.67 -2.68
N GLN A 116 9.48 13.67 -1.81
CA GLN A 116 9.47 14.49 -0.61
C GLN A 116 10.56 14.07 0.39
N VAL A 117 10.77 12.77 0.61
CA VAL A 117 11.86 12.28 1.48
C VAL A 117 13.21 12.86 1.04
N ASN A 118 13.48 12.91 -0.27
CA ASN A 118 14.75 13.40 -0.83
C ASN A 118 14.97 14.89 -0.62
N LEU A 119 13.94 15.69 -0.32
CA LEU A 119 14.07 17.12 0.01
C LEU A 119 14.59 17.35 1.43
N HIS A 120 14.52 16.35 2.31
CA HIS A 120 14.91 16.46 3.72
C HIS A 120 16.36 16.01 3.95
N LYS A 121 17.28 16.95 4.21
CA LYS A 121 18.70 16.66 4.45
C LYS A 121 18.97 15.87 5.74
N ASN A 122 18.03 15.86 6.66
CA ASN A 122 18.09 15.15 7.94
C ASN A 122 17.47 13.74 7.87
N ILE A 123 17.07 13.26 6.67
CA ILE A 123 16.74 11.87 6.43
C ILE A 123 17.90 11.18 5.71
N THR A 124 18.34 10.07 6.23
CA THR A 124 19.29 9.16 5.57
C THR A 124 18.54 7.88 5.18
N VAL A 125 18.59 7.50 3.90
CA VAL A 125 17.99 6.26 3.41
C VAL A 125 19.08 5.24 3.10
N MET A 126 18.90 4.03 3.59
CA MET A 126 19.73 2.85 3.30
C MET A 126 18.86 1.79 2.65
N GLU A 127 18.77 1.82 1.31
CA GLU A 127 18.16 0.76 0.52
C GLU A 127 19.11 -0.43 0.35
N SER A 128 18.62 -1.57 -0.13
CA SER A 128 19.38 -2.83 -0.25
C SER A 128 20.10 -3.19 1.07
N SER A 129 19.49 -2.85 2.19
CA SER A 129 20.05 -2.96 3.54
C SER A 129 19.03 -3.58 4.48
N THR A 130 19.41 -4.68 5.12
CA THR A 130 18.53 -5.46 5.99
C THR A 130 18.92 -5.27 7.44
N LEU A 131 17.97 -4.87 8.29
CA LEU A 131 18.11 -4.93 9.73
C LEU A 131 18.11 -6.41 10.14
N THR A 132 19.25 -6.91 10.63
CA THR A 132 19.43 -8.33 10.98
C THR A 132 19.32 -8.59 12.47
N ASN A 133 19.61 -7.59 13.29
CA ASN A 133 19.47 -7.64 14.74
C ASN A 133 19.40 -6.24 15.33
N PHE A 134 18.90 -6.11 16.54
CA PHE A 134 18.99 -4.90 17.34
C PHE A 134 19.01 -5.21 18.83
N ASN A 135 19.71 -4.37 19.60
CA ASN A 135 19.79 -4.45 21.05
C ASN A 135 19.30 -3.16 21.66
N ASN A 136 18.30 -3.24 22.51
CA ASN A 136 17.77 -2.11 23.25
C ASN A 136 18.51 -1.97 24.59
N ASN A 137 18.89 -0.74 24.96
CA ASN A 137 19.51 -0.41 26.25
C ASN A 137 19.01 0.98 26.72
N ASP A 138 19.42 1.38 27.93
CA ASP A 138 18.97 2.65 28.55
C ASP A 138 19.34 3.92 27.75
N LYS A 139 20.29 3.82 26.83
CA LYS A 139 20.75 4.96 26.00
C LYS A 139 20.08 5.01 24.64
N GLY A 140 19.47 3.91 24.18
CA GLY A 140 18.84 3.77 22.86
C GLY A 140 19.01 2.37 22.31
N VAL A 141 19.08 2.25 21.00
CA VAL A 141 19.06 1.00 20.24
C VAL A 141 20.30 0.88 19.38
N GLU A 142 21.03 -0.21 19.54
CA GLU A 142 22.11 -0.61 18.65
C GLU A 142 21.53 -1.46 17.52
N LEU A 143 21.77 -1.07 16.28
CA LEU A 143 21.22 -1.68 15.07
C LEU A 143 22.33 -2.38 14.29
N TYR A 144 22.10 -3.61 13.87
CA TYR A 144 23.00 -4.39 13.03
C TYR A 144 22.39 -4.46 11.62
N VAL A 145 22.93 -3.67 10.71
CA VAL A 145 22.40 -3.51 9.35
C VAL A 145 23.36 -4.16 8.36
N LYS A 146 22.86 -5.13 7.62
CA LYS A 146 23.62 -5.86 6.59
C LYS A 146 23.28 -5.34 5.21
N ASN A 147 24.27 -4.95 4.45
CA ASN A 147 24.18 -4.71 3.01
C ASN A 147 24.98 -5.77 2.22
N SER A 148 25.16 -5.57 0.91
CA SER A 148 25.90 -6.51 0.05
C SER A 148 27.40 -6.63 0.37
N ARG A 149 27.97 -5.68 1.12
CA ARG A 149 29.41 -5.59 1.38
C ARG A 149 29.78 -5.97 2.80
N GLU A 150 29.02 -5.48 3.77
CA GLU A 150 29.37 -5.58 5.19
C GLU A 150 28.15 -5.52 6.12
N THR A 151 28.36 -5.81 7.39
CA THR A 151 27.42 -5.50 8.46
C THR A 151 27.88 -4.25 9.18
N ILE A 152 27.03 -3.24 9.24
CA ILE A 152 27.29 -1.93 9.82
C ILE A 152 26.55 -1.84 11.16
N ASN A 153 27.24 -1.34 12.19
CA ASN A 153 26.63 -1.04 13.48
C ASN A 153 26.25 0.44 13.52
N ILE A 154 24.99 0.71 13.80
CA ILE A 154 24.40 2.05 13.85
C ILE A 154 23.72 2.22 15.20
N PHE A 155 23.79 3.42 15.76
CA PHE A 155 23.07 3.75 16.99
C PHE A 155 21.91 4.71 16.69
N SER A 156 20.77 4.43 17.30
CA SER A 156 19.61 5.33 17.28
C SER A 156 18.98 5.43 18.66
N LYS A 157 18.37 6.58 18.98
CA LYS A 157 17.64 6.72 20.25
C LYS A 157 16.39 5.85 20.28
N LEU A 158 15.72 5.72 19.11
CA LEU A 158 14.50 4.93 18.93
C LEU A 158 14.59 4.10 17.67
N LEU A 159 13.96 2.91 17.67
CA LEU A 159 13.68 2.10 16.49
C LEU A 159 12.18 1.97 16.31
N VAL A 160 11.68 2.22 15.10
CA VAL A 160 10.28 2.05 14.72
C VAL A 160 10.16 1.02 13.61
N GLY A 161 9.33 0.00 13.84
CA GLY A 161 9.03 -1.04 12.85
C GLY A 161 7.91 -0.60 11.91
N CYS A 162 8.25 -0.31 10.65
CA CYS A 162 7.33 -0.08 9.53
C CYS A 162 7.50 -1.14 8.43
N ASP A 163 7.96 -2.34 8.79
CA ASP A 163 8.41 -3.42 7.91
C ASP A 163 7.30 -4.42 7.53
N GLY A 164 6.05 -3.99 7.69
CA GLY A 164 4.86 -4.63 7.14
C GLY A 164 4.36 -5.84 7.94
N ALA A 165 3.43 -6.59 7.34
CA ALA A 165 2.70 -7.68 8.00
C ALA A 165 3.62 -8.78 8.55
N SER A 166 4.73 -9.07 7.86
CA SER A 166 5.73 -10.07 8.26
C SER A 166 6.82 -9.50 9.17
N SER A 167 6.60 -8.34 9.79
CA SER A 167 7.56 -7.52 10.52
C SER A 167 8.61 -8.33 11.29
N PHE A 168 9.88 -8.08 10.99
CA PHE A 168 11.01 -8.57 11.73
C PHE A 168 11.08 -7.92 13.11
N VAL A 169 10.86 -6.60 13.18
CA VAL A 169 10.92 -5.84 14.44
C VAL A 169 9.90 -6.37 15.43
N ARG A 170 8.64 -6.57 15.00
CA ARG A 170 7.60 -7.15 15.84
C ARG A 170 7.99 -8.52 16.39
N LYS A 171 8.48 -9.42 15.50
CA LYS A 171 8.87 -10.78 15.89
C LYS A 171 10.02 -10.78 16.86
N GLN A 172 11.01 -9.92 16.65
CA GLN A 172 12.18 -9.82 17.54
C GLN A 172 11.80 -9.27 18.93
N LEU A 173 10.75 -8.47 19.01
CA LEU A 173 10.18 -7.99 20.26
C LEU A 173 9.21 -8.99 20.92
N ASN A 174 8.98 -10.16 20.30
CA ASN A 174 8.01 -11.17 20.74
C ASN A 174 6.58 -10.63 20.89
N ILE A 175 6.20 -9.65 20.03
CA ILE A 175 4.83 -9.13 19.98
C ILE A 175 4.01 -10.05 19.10
N GLU A 176 3.08 -10.78 19.71
CA GLU A 176 2.17 -11.69 19.03
C GLU A 176 1.08 -10.94 18.28
N LEU A 177 0.56 -11.56 17.23
CA LEU A 177 -0.67 -11.13 16.55
C LEU A 177 -1.82 -11.95 17.11
N GLU A 178 -2.91 -11.28 17.44
CA GLU A 178 -4.17 -11.95 17.73
C GLU A 178 -4.79 -12.38 16.40
N ASP A 179 -4.99 -13.68 16.21
CA ASP A 179 -5.59 -14.26 15.00
C ASP A 179 -7.07 -14.55 15.26
N PHE A 180 -7.95 -13.83 14.57
CA PHE A 180 -9.41 -14.03 14.65
C PHE A 180 -9.91 -15.17 13.74
N GLY A 181 -9.03 -15.92 13.09
CA GLY A 181 -9.36 -17.06 12.24
C GLY A 181 -9.89 -16.73 10.85
N TYR A 182 -9.80 -15.49 10.39
CA TYR A 182 -10.21 -15.08 9.04
C TYR A 182 -9.10 -15.31 8.00
N ASN A 183 -8.62 -16.55 7.92
CA ASN A 183 -7.51 -16.94 7.04
C ASN A 183 -8.02 -17.26 5.63
N GLN A 184 -8.30 -16.23 4.84
CA GLN A 184 -8.71 -16.36 3.45
C GLN A 184 -7.65 -15.81 2.51
N SER A 185 -7.30 -16.59 1.50
CA SER A 185 -6.42 -16.14 0.43
C SER A 185 -7.21 -15.41 -0.64
N TRP A 186 -6.63 -14.35 -1.19
CA TRP A 186 -7.20 -13.56 -2.27
C TRP A 186 -6.18 -13.43 -3.39
N LEU A 187 -6.64 -13.65 -4.61
CA LEU A 187 -5.91 -13.35 -5.83
C LEU A 187 -6.13 -11.87 -6.16
N VAL A 188 -5.07 -11.10 -6.21
CA VAL A 188 -5.09 -9.71 -6.69
C VAL A 188 -4.61 -9.71 -8.13
N CYS A 189 -5.43 -9.17 -9.04
CA CYS A 189 -5.13 -9.04 -10.44
C CYS A 189 -5.29 -7.59 -10.88
N ASP A 190 -4.21 -6.98 -11.34
CA ASP A 190 -4.22 -5.65 -11.94
C ASP A 190 -4.21 -5.78 -13.46
N ALA A 191 -5.07 -5.03 -14.14
CA ALA A 191 -5.12 -4.92 -15.59
C ALA A 191 -5.06 -3.45 -16.02
N HIS A 192 -4.55 -3.20 -17.21
CA HIS A 192 -4.55 -1.87 -17.83
C HIS A 192 -5.33 -1.91 -19.13
N LEU A 193 -6.35 -1.06 -19.23
CA LEU A 193 -7.14 -0.92 -20.45
C LEU A 193 -6.27 -0.38 -21.58
N THR A 194 -6.35 -1.01 -22.73
CA THR A 194 -5.73 -0.57 -23.98
C THR A 194 -6.62 0.40 -24.77
N GLN A 195 -7.91 0.46 -24.40
CA GLN A 195 -8.91 1.37 -24.96
C GLN A 195 -9.93 1.76 -23.91
N GLU A 196 -10.52 2.94 -24.07
CA GLU A 196 -11.56 3.39 -23.16
C GLU A 196 -12.81 2.51 -23.26
N ILE A 197 -13.31 2.07 -22.12
CA ILE A 197 -14.59 1.38 -21.98
C ILE A 197 -15.41 2.08 -20.89
N SER A 198 -16.73 2.06 -21.04
CA SER A 198 -17.62 2.64 -20.03
C SER A 198 -17.70 1.69 -18.84
N LEU A 199 -17.09 2.09 -17.74
CA LEU A 199 -17.16 1.40 -16.44
C LEU A 199 -17.78 2.32 -15.40
N GLN A 200 -18.43 1.72 -14.41
CA GLN A 200 -18.98 2.51 -13.29
C GLN A 200 -17.82 3.10 -12.44
N ASN A 201 -17.99 4.37 -12.07
CA ASN A 201 -17.06 5.03 -11.14
C ASN A 201 -17.42 4.63 -9.69
N ALA A 202 -17.17 3.38 -9.38
CA ALA A 202 -17.56 2.76 -8.11
C ALA A 202 -16.54 1.71 -7.66
N LEU A 203 -16.45 1.51 -6.37
CA LEU A 203 -15.95 0.28 -5.78
C LEU A 203 -17.10 -0.74 -5.78
N ILE A 204 -16.91 -1.90 -6.37
CA ILE A 204 -17.93 -2.93 -6.44
C ILE A 204 -17.47 -4.17 -5.65
N GLN A 205 -18.20 -4.49 -4.59
CA GLN A 205 -18.04 -5.73 -3.85
C GLN A 205 -19.10 -6.72 -4.31
N VAL A 206 -18.69 -7.77 -5.01
CA VAL A 206 -19.57 -8.85 -5.44
C VAL A 206 -19.73 -9.85 -4.30
N CYS A 207 -20.94 -9.97 -3.79
CA CYS A 207 -21.33 -10.86 -2.70
C CYS A 207 -21.80 -12.23 -3.25
N ASP A 208 -21.04 -12.82 -4.17
CA ASP A 208 -21.29 -14.17 -4.69
C ASP A 208 -20.73 -15.21 -3.73
N PRO A 209 -21.58 -16.09 -3.12
CA PRO A 209 -21.09 -17.17 -2.26
C PRO A 209 -20.12 -18.14 -2.95
N LYS A 210 -20.22 -18.28 -4.28
CA LYS A 210 -19.34 -19.16 -5.08
C LYS A 210 -17.96 -18.58 -5.27
N ARG A 211 -17.86 -17.25 -5.48
CA ARG A 211 -16.59 -16.53 -5.61
C ARG A 211 -16.76 -15.04 -5.30
N PRO A 212 -16.62 -14.66 -4.04
CA PRO A 212 -16.57 -13.24 -3.70
C PRO A 212 -15.46 -12.52 -4.46
N CYS A 213 -15.76 -11.32 -4.94
CA CYS A 213 -14.84 -10.54 -5.74
C CYS A 213 -14.99 -9.05 -5.42
N THR A 214 -13.89 -8.31 -5.44
CA THR A 214 -13.88 -6.84 -5.41
C THR A 214 -13.38 -6.33 -6.76
N PHE A 215 -14.04 -5.32 -7.28
CA PHE A 215 -13.63 -4.62 -8.51
C PHE A 215 -13.47 -3.14 -8.23
N LEU A 216 -12.37 -2.58 -8.72
CA LEU A 216 -12.06 -1.15 -8.61
C LEU A 216 -11.54 -0.62 -9.95
N HIS A 217 -12.08 0.52 -10.35
CA HIS A 217 -11.64 1.24 -11.54
C HIS A 217 -10.80 2.45 -11.15
N GLY A 218 -9.50 2.32 -11.26
CA GLY A 218 -8.52 3.37 -11.02
C GLY A 218 -8.39 4.34 -12.20
N ARG A 219 -7.45 5.24 -12.11
CA ARG A 219 -7.15 6.24 -13.15
C ARG A 219 -6.35 5.63 -14.30
N ARG A 220 -6.43 6.26 -15.47
CA ARG A 220 -5.66 5.88 -16.69
C ARG A 220 -5.87 4.44 -17.12
N GLY A 221 -7.10 3.92 -16.95
CA GLY A 221 -7.43 2.56 -17.35
C GLY A 221 -6.86 1.47 -16.43
N HIS A 222 -6.31 1.83 -15.26
CA HIS A 222 -5.93 0.84 -14.27
C HIS A 222 -7.17 0.22 -13.64
N LEU A 223 -7.26 -1.10 -13.67
CA LEU A 223 -8.32 -1.90 -13.06
C LEU A 223 -7.71 -2.84 -12.04
N ARG A 224 -8.35 -2.98 -10.89
CA ARG A 224 -8.01 -4.01 -9.91
C ARG A 224 -9.18 -4.92 -9.67
N PHE A 225 -8.89 -6.21 -9.69
CA PHE A 225 -9.79 -7.29 -9.31
C PHE A 225 -9.17 -8.07 -8.16
N GLU A 226 -9.98 -8.36 -7.16
CA GLU A 226 -9.57 -9.17 -6.03
C GLU A 226 -10.56 -10.33 -5.91
N PHE A 227 -10.13 -11.54 -6.22
CA PHE A 227 -10.95 -12.75 -6.18
C PHE A 227 -10.59 -13.59 -4.96
N ARG A 228 -11.59 -14.02 -4.21
CA ARG A 228 -11.35 -15.03 -3.18
C ARG A 228 -10.85 -16.32 -3.81
N VAL A 229 -9.75 -16.85 -3.28
CA VAL A 229 -9.25 -18.18 -3.65
C VAL A 229 -10.18 -19.21 -3.02
N MET A 230 -10.77 -20.05 -3.85
CA MET A 230 -11.72 -21.08 -3.43
C MET A 230 -10.99 -22.41 -3.16
N PRO A 231 -11.56 -23.34 -2.36
CA PRO A 231 -10.90 -24.60 -2.04
C PRO A 231 -10.53 -25.48 -3.26
N GLU A 232 -11.26 -25.32 -4.36
CA GLU A 232 -11.04 -26.02 -5.62
C GLU A 232 -9.93 -25.43 -6.50
N ASP A 233 -9.49 -24.19 -6.19
CA ASP A 233 -8.44 -23.52 -6.96
C ASP A 233 -7.05 -24.09 -6.62
N SER A 234 -6.17 -24.14 -7.59
CA SER A 234 -4.76 -24.45 -7.43
C SER A 234 -3.88 -23.26 -7.76
N MET A 235 -2.67 -23.22 -7.20
CA MET A 235 -1.69 -22.17 -7.55
C MET A 235 -1.26 -22.22 -9.01
N GLU A 236 -1.42 -23.37 -9.68
CA GLU A 236 -1.12 -23.52 -11.11
C GLU A 236 -2.21 -22.86 -11.98
N ASP A 237 -3.48 -22.89 -11.54
CA ASP A 237 -4.57 -22.21 -12.25
C ASP A 237 -4.28 -20.71 -12.37
N PHE A 238 -3.72 -20.08 -11.33
CA PHE A 238 -3.39 -18.66 -11.34
C PHE A 238 -2.17 -18.28 -12.19
N LYS A 239 -1.44 -19.25 -12.70
CA LYS A 239 -0.39 -19.06 -13.71
C LYS A 239 -0.91 -19.25 -15.15
N ASN A 240 -2.15 -19.70 -15.30
CA ASN A 240 -2.78 -19.93 -16.58
C ASN A 240 -3.57 -18.68 -17.00
N ASP A 241 -3.12 -18.04 -18.08
CA ASP A 241 -3.75 -16.83 -18.61
C ASP A 241 -5.23 -17.02 -18.95
N ASP A 242 -5.60 -18.17 -19.53
CA ASP A 242 -6.99 -18.43 -19.89
C ASP A 242 -7.89 -18.57 -18.66
N TYR A 243 -7.35 -19.13 -17.56
CA TYR A 243 -8.06 -19.16 -16.29
C TYR A 243 -8.29 -17.76 -15.73
N ILE A 244 -7.26 -16.91 -15.73
CA ILE A 244 -7.37 -15.51 -15.29
C ILE A 244 -8.39 -14.76 -16.15
N TRP A 245 -8.30 -14.88 -17.48
CA TRP A 245 -9.25 -14.21 -18.36
C TRP A 245 -10.70 -14.71 -18.20
N ASN A 246 -10.91 -15.97 -17.84
CA ASN A 246 -12.24 -16.46 -17.48
C ASN A 246 -12.79 -15.75 -16.21
N LEU A 247 -11.94 -15.50 -15.22
CA LEU A 247 -12.35 -14.73 -14.02
C LEU A 247 -12.69 -13.27 -14.37
N LEU A 248 -11.95 -12.67 -15.31
CA LEU A 248 -12.13 -11.27 -15.73
C LEU A 248 -13.29 -11.07 -16.72
N SER A 249 -13.72 -12.13 -17.41
CA SER A 249 -14.67 -12.06 -18.53
C SER A 249 -16.02 -11.38 -18.24
N PRO A 250 -16.58 -11.40 -17.00
CA PRO A 250 -17.78 -10.64 -16.69
C PRO A 250 -17.61 -9.11 -16.75
N TRP A 251 -16.36 -8.62 -16.70
CA TRP A 251 -16.02 -7.21 -16.56
C TRP A 251 -15.38 -6.63 -17.81
N ILE A 252 -14.41 -7.34 -18.35
CA ILE A 252 -13.59 -6.90 -19.49
C ILE A 252 -13.34 -8.05 -20.46
N LYS A 253 -13.13 -7.70 -21.71
CA LYS A 253 -12.71 -8.63 -22.74
C LYS A 253 -11.19 -8.58 -22.93
N ARG A 254 -10.58 -9.67 -23.35
CA ARG A 254 -9.12 -9.77 -23.57
C ARG A 254 -8.59 -8.70 -24.52
N ASP A 255 -9.40 -8.30 -25.52
CA ASP A 255 -9.03 -7.26 -26.48
C ASP A 255 -9.07 -5.82 -25.90
N ASN A 256 -9.58 -5.66 -24.69
CA ASN A 256 -9.70 -4.36 -24.04
C ASN A 256 -8.56 -4.02 -23.06
N ALA A 257 -7.73 -5.02 -22.69
CA ALA A 257 -6.70 -4.84 -21.67
C ALA A 257 -5.41 -5.65 -21.98
#